data_d14a719e0c95521a494a64a8a34f9465
#
_entry.id   d14a719e0c95521a494a64a8a34f9465
#
_cell.length_a   1.000
_cell.length_b   1.000
_cell.length_c   1.000
_cell.angle_alpha   90.00
_cell.angle_beta   90.00
_cell.angle_gamma   90.00
#
_symmetry.space_group_name_H-M   'P 1'
#
loop_
_entity.id
_entity.type
_entity.pdbx_description
1 polymer ?
#
loop_
_entity_poly.entity_id
_entity_poly.type
_entity_poly.pdbx_seq_one_letter_code
_entity_poly.pdbx_strand_id
1 'polypeptide(L)'
;MAQAILVSDDDPDILSIVSMSLEAQGYTVHKATNGREAVDLAREHHPDLMLLDMMMPELSGYEAVAELKADPATRDIPVVGLSAKAMATDMERATDAGIDGYITKPFRIAQVMAAVEEYLLL
;
A
#
# COMPACT_ATOMS: atom_id res chain seq x y z
N MET A 1 -12.87 10.75 -13.71
CA MET A 1 -11.51 11.04 -13.20
C MET A 1 -10.83 9.74 -12.78
N ALA A 2 -9.53 9.63 -13.05
CA ALA A 2 -8.79 8.44 -12.67
C ALA A 2 -8.61 8.39 -11.15
N GLN A 3 -8.80 7.20 -10.59
CA GLN A 3 -8.52 6.98 -9.18
C GLN A 3 -6.99 6.86 -9.00
N ALA A 4 -6.49 7.31 -7.87
CA ALA A 4 -5.06 7.34 -7.57
C ALA A 4 -4.69 6.26 -6.56
N ILE A 5 -3.61 5.55 -6.85
CA ILE A 5 -3.09 4.49 -5.99
C ILE A 5 -1.63 4.80 -5.68
N LEU A 6 -1.28 4.76 -4.41
CA LEU A 6 0.11 4.86 -3.99
C LEU A 6 0.66 3.46 -3.77
N VAL A 7 1.74 3.13 -4.47
CA VAL A 7 2.43 1.84 -4.34
C VAL A 7 3.78 2.07 -3.69
N SER A 8 4.05 1.37 -2.62
CA SER A 8 5.31 1.50 -1.88
C SER A 8 5.96 0.14 -1.70
N ASP A 9 7.17 0.01 -2.21
CA ASP A 9 7.98 -1.20 -2.09
C ASP A 9 9.46 -0.84 -2.32
N ASP A 10 10.35 -1.42 -1.54
CA ASP A 10 11.78 -1.17 -1.70
C ASP A 10 12.40 -2.04 -2.80
N ASP A 11 11.68 -3.04 -3.30
CA ASP A 11 12.10 -3.84 -4.44
C ASP A 11 11.68 -3.14 -5.73
N PRO A 12 12.63 -2.64 -6.54
CA PRO A 12 12.28 -1.89 -7.75
C PRO A 12 11.54 -2.71 -8.80
N ASP A 13 11.74 -4.02 -8.84
CA ASP A 13 11.05 -4.88 -9.80
C ASP A 13 9.58 -5.03 -9.43
N ILE A 14 9.28 -5.24 -8.17
CA ILE A 14 7.90 -5.33 -7.68
C ILE A 14 7.21 -3.99 -7.89
N LEU A 15 7.85 -2.90 -7.51
CA LEU A 15 7.30 -1.56 -7.65
C LEU A 15 6.97 -1.27 -9.12
N SER A 16 7.88 -1.61 -10.03
CA SER A 16 7.70 -1.40 -11.47
C SER A 16 6.54 -2.23 -12.04
N ILE A 17 6.52 -3.53 -11.74
CA ILE A 17 5.50 -4.44 -12.27
C ILE A 17 4.10 -4.05 -11.79
N VAL A 18 3.96 -3.81 -10.50
CA VAL A 18 2.66 -3.43 -9.92
C VAL A 18 2.20 -2.08 -10.49
N SER A 19 3.09 -1.10 -10.53
CA SER A 19 2.77 0.24 -11.04
C SER A 19 2.34 0.21 -12.50
N MET A 20 3.09 -0.50 -13.35
CA MET A 20 2.77 -0.62 -14.77
C MET A 20 1.43 -1.31 -14.99
N SER A 21 1.14 -2.35 -14.22
CA SER A 21 -0.12 -3.08 -14.33
C SER A 21 -1.31 -2.20 -13.95
N LEU A 22 -1.17 -1.40 -12.90
CA LEU A 22 -2.22 -0.47 -12.47
C LEU A 22 -2.41 0.67 -13.48
N GLU A 23 -1.32 1.23 -13.98
CA GLU A 23 -1.38 2.28 -14.99
C GLU A 23 -2.07 1.79 -16.27
N ALA A 24 -1.82 0.54 -16.66
CA ALA A 24 -2.47 -0.08 -17.82
C ALA A 24 -4.00 -0.19 -17.64
N GLN A 25 -4.49 -0.22 -16.40
CA GLN A 25 -5.92 -0.24 -16.11
C GLN A 25 -6.52 1.17 -15.98
N GLY A 26 -5.73 2.20 -16.16
CA GLY A 26 -6.20 3.58 -16.12
C GLY A 26 -6.04 4.29 -14.79
N TYR A 27 -5.41 3.67 -13.80
CA TYR A 27 -5.16 4.31 -12.50
C TYR A 27 -3.98 5.27 -12.61
N THR A 28 -4.03 6.34 -11.80
CA THR A 28 -2.86 7.20 -11.58
C THR A 28 -2.05 6.57 -10.44
N VAL A 29 -0.76 6.36 -10.66
CA VAL A 29 0.09 5.68 -9.67
C VAL A 29 1.18 6.60 -9.15
N HIS A 30 1.27 6.71 -7.82
CA HIS A 30 2.37 7.36 -7.12
C HIS A 30 3.26 6.28 -6.54
N LYS A 31 4.57 6.42 -6.67
CA LYS A 31 5.55 5.39 -6.28
C LYS A 31 6.40 5.86 -5.12
N ALA A 32 6.60 5.00 -4.14
CA ALA A 32 7.48 5.24 -3.01
C ALA A 32 8.39 4.05 -2.79
N THR A 33 9.61 4.29 -2.34
CA THR A 33 10.62 3.25 -2.11
C THR A 33 10.90 3.01 -0.64
N ASN A 34 10.32 3.81 0.25
CA ASN A 34 10.44 3.65 1.69
C ASN A 34 9.20 4.21 2.38
N GLY A 35 9.08 3.94 3.68
CA GLY A 35 7.90 4.34 4.44
C GLY A 35 7.74 5.84 4.62
N ARG A 36 8.85 6.57 4.77
CA ARG A 36 8.81 8.03 4.91
C ARG A 36 8.27 8.68 3.64
N GLU A 37 8.79 8.24 2.49
CA GLU A 37 8.33 8.71 1.20
C GLU A 37 6.84 8.40 0.98
N ALA A 38 6.41 7.20 1.40
CA ALA A 38 5.00 6.79 1.29
C ALA A 38 4.09 7.72 2.10
N VAL A 39 4.45 8.04 3.33
CA VAL A 39 3.66 8.94 4.19
C VAL A 39 3.60 10.34 3.59
N ASP A 40 4.74 10.86 3.14
CA ASP A 40 4.80 12.20 2.57
C ASP A 40 3.96 12.33 1.30
N LEU A 41 4.03 11.33 0.42
CA LEU A 41 3.23 11.31 -0.81
C LEU A 41 1.73 11.15 -0.51
N ALA A 42 1.38 10.36 0.49
CA ALA A 42 -0.01 10.20 0.89
C ALA A 42 -0.60 11.54 1.38
N ARG A 43 0.18 12.29 2.15
CA ARG A 43 -0.24 13.61 2.62
C ARG A 43 -0.37 14.63 1.49
N GLU A 44 0.52 14.54 0.49
CA GLU A 44 0.52 15.46 -0.64
C GLU A 44 -0.60 15.17 -1.63
N HIS A 45 -0.79 13.89 -1.97
CA HIS A 45 -1.68 13.49 -3.07
C HIS A 45 -3.02 12.91 -2.65
N HIS A 46 -3.19 12.51 -1.40
CA HIS A 46 -4.41 11.88 -0.89
C HIS A 46 -4.92 10.77 -1.82
N PRO A 47 -4.14 9.70 -2.05
CA PRO A 47 -4.56 8.62 -2.93
C PRO A 47 -5.82 7.93 -2.44
N ASP A 48 -6.52 7.26 -3.34
CA ASP A 48 -7.73 6.52 -3.02
C ASP A 48 -7.45 5.16 -2.36
N LEU A 49 -6.23 4.65 -2.55
CA LEU A 49 -5.77 3.38 -1.98
C LEU A 49 -4.26 3.39 -1.86
N MET A 50 -3.74 2.72 -0.85
CA MET A 50 -2.30 2.50 -0.69
C MET A 50 -1.99 1.01 -0.68
N LEU A 51 -0.99 0.61 -1.46
CA LEU A 51 -0.38 -0.71 -1.41
C LEU A 51 0.99 -0.52 -0.78
N LEU A 52 1.17 -1.02 0.44
CA LEU A 52 2.31 -0.66 1.29
C LEU A 52 3.08 -1.89 1.73
N ASP A 53 4.35 -2.01 1.30
CA ASP A 53 5.24 -3.06 1.81
C ASP A 53 5.48 -2.81 3.30
N MET A 54 5.27 -3.85 4.09
CA MET A 54 5.40 -3.75 5.55
C MET A 54 6.85 -3.77 6.01
N MET A 55 7.78 -4.18 5.15
CA MET A 55 9.22 -4.29 5.47
C MET A 55 10.03 -3.38 4.55
N MET A 56 10.16 -2.12 4.94
CA MET A 56 10.91 -1.13 4.16
C MET A 56 11.96 -0.42 5.03
N PRO A 57 13.03 0.11 4.42
CA PRO A 57 14.03 0.89 5.15
C PRO A 57 13.47 2.24 5.61
N GLU A 58 14.17 2.87 6.53
CA GLU A 58 13.89 4.17 7.15
C GLU A 58 12.64 4.15 8.04
N LEU A 59 11.47 4.00 7.44
CA LEU A 59 10.22 3.89 8.17
C LEU A 59 9.52 2.62 7.68
N SER A 60 9.30 1.66 8.58
CA SER A 60 8.63 0.41 8.21
C SER A 60 7.17 0.65 7.82
N GLY A 61 6.57 -0.32 7.13
CA GLY A 61 5.14 -0.25 6.81
C GLY A 61 4.26 -0.10 8.05
N TYR A 62 4.60 -0.79 9.14
CA TYR A 62 3.88 -0.68 10.41
C TYR A 62 3.91 0.74 10.96
N GLU A 63 5.09 1.36 10.96
CA GLU A 63 5.25 2.74 11.43
C GLU A 63 4.56 3.74 10.50
N ALA A 64 4.64 3.51 9.19
CA ALA A 64 3.98 4.36 8.20
C ALA A 64 2.46 4.33 8.38
N VAL A 65 1.87 3.14 8.57
CA VAL A 65 0.43 3.00 8.80
C VAL A 65 0.03 3.72 10.09
N ALA A 66 0.81 3.57 11.15
CA ALA A 66 0.53 4.25 12.42
C ALA A 66 0.47 5.78 12.24
N GLU A 67 1.42 6.35 11.49
CA GLU A 67 1.41 7.79 11.20
C GLU A 67 0.21 8.20 10.37
N LEU A 68 -0.13 7.40 9.33
CA LEU A 68 -1.26 7.69 8.44
C LEU A 68 -2.59 7.65 9.18
N LYS A 69 -2.78 6.66 10.05
CA LYS A 69 -4.03 6.50 10.80
C LYS A 69 -4.16 7.50 11.96
N ALA A 70 -3.06 8.07 12.42
CA ALA A 70 -3.06 9.13 13.43
C ALA A 70 -3.37 10.51 12.83
N ASP A 71 -3.23 10.68 11.53
CA ASP A 71 -3.43 11.96 10.83
C ASP A 71 -4.85 12.03 10.25
N PRO A 72 -5.69 12.99 10.67
CA PRO A 72 -7.04 13.13 10.11
C PRO A 72 -7.10 13.27 8.60
N ALA A 73 -6.05 13.80 7.97
CA ALA A 73 -5.99 13.99 6.52
C ALA A 73 -5.81 12.67 5.74
N THR A 74 -5.25 11.64 6.38
CA THR A 74 -4.90 10.38 5.70
C THR A 74 -5.54 9.14 6.33
N ARG A 75 -6.13 9.24 7.50
CA ARG A 75 -6.65 8.07 8.24
C ARG A 75 -7.73 7.29 7.51
N ASP A 76 -8.45 7.92 6.60
CA ASP A 76 -9.54 7.28 5.86
C ASP A 76 -9.07 6.60 4.57
N ILE A 77 -7.79 6.74 4.20
CA ILE A 77 -7.24 6.07 3.02
C ILE A 77 -7.09 4.58 3.32
N PRO A 78 -7.74 3.68 2.55
CA PRO A 78 -7.54 2.25 2.77
C PRO A 78 -6.11 1.84 2.46
N VAL A 79 -5.55 0.98 3.31
CA VAL A 79 -4.17 0.51 3.19
C VAL A 79 -4.17 -1.01 3.11
N VAL A 80 -3.57 -1.55 2.04
CA VAL A 80 -3.33 -2.98 1.87
C VAL A 80 -1.85 -3.24 2.07
N GLY A 81 -1.51 -4.02 3.08
CA GLY A 81 -0.13 -4.38 3.38
C GLY A 81 0.39 -5.48 2.47
N LEU A 82 1.64 -5.35 2.03
CA LEU A 82 2.35 -6.38 1.26
C LEU A 82 3.46 -6.93 2.14
N SER A 83 3.54 -8.26 2.30
CA SER A 83 4.58 -8.84 3.15
C SER A 83 4.95 -10.26 2.74
N ALA A 84 6.24 -10.57 2.89
CA ALA A 84 6.76 -11.91 2.66
C ALA A 84 6.37 -12.90 3.77
N LYS A 85 5.90 -12.39 4.91
CA LYS A 85 5.54 -13.23 6.06
C LYS A 85 4.05 -13.16 6.32
N ALA A 86 3.41 -14.34 6.35
CA ALA A 86 1.99 -14.46 6.63
C ALA A 86 1.73 -15.19 7.94
N MET A 87 2.61 -15.02 8.93
CA MET A 87 2.42 -15.62 10.26
C MET A 87 1.34 -14.85 11.02
N ALA A 88 0.55 -15.56 11.82
CA ALA A 88 -0.56 -14.96 12.56
C ALA A 88 -0.15 -13.74 13.38
N THR A 89 1.02 -13.78 14.02
CA THR A 89 1.53 -12.66 14.82
C THR A 89 1.82 -11.42 13.97
N ASP A 90 2.34 -11.61 12.75
CA ASP A 90 2.62 -10.50 11.84
C ASP A 90 1.33 -9.89 11.32
N MET A 91 0.34 -10.72 11.03
CA MET A 91 -0.97 -10.27 10.58
C MET A 91 -1.72 -9.52 11.68
N GLU A 92 -1.64 -9.99 12.92
CA GLU A 92 -2.22 -9.31 14.07
C GLU A 92 -1.57 -7.95 14.27
N ARG A 93 -0.24 -7.87 14.18
CA ARG A 93 0.51 -6.63 14.31
C ARG A 93 0.09 -5.62 13.23
N ALA A 94 -0.08 -6.09 12.00
CA ALA A 94 -0.50 -5.26 10.88
C ALA A 94 -1.93 -4.75 11.09
N THR A 95 -2.85 -5.62 11.52
CA THR A 95 -4.22 -5.27 11.81
C THR A 95 -4.30 -4.25 12.96
N ASP A 96 -3.53 -4.45 14.01
CA ASP A 96 -3.47 -3.53 15.15
C ASP A 96 -2.91 -2.18 14.73
N ALA A 97 -2.02 -2.14 13.73
CA ALA A 97 -1.51 -0.90 13.18
C ALA A 97 -2.55 -0.15 12.34
N GLY A 98 -3.60 -0.84 11.88
CA GLY A 98 -4.71 -0.23 11.17
C GLY A 98 -4.80 -0.50 9.67
N ILE A 99 -4.13 -1.55 9.16
CA ILE A 99 -4.28 -1.91 7.75
C ILE A 99 -5.66 -2.51 7.49
N ASP A 100 -6.16 -2.29 6.29
CA ASP A 100 -7.49 -2.72 5.87
C ASP A 100 -7.46 -4.08 5.15
N GLY A 101 -6.33 -4.45 4.56
CA GLY A 101 -6.14 -5.70 3.87
C GLY A 101 -4.68 -6.13 3.86
N TYR A 102 -4.42 -7.35 3.39
CA TYR A 102 -3.10 -7.95 3.44
C TYR A 102 -2.86 -8.88 2.25
N ILE A 103 -1.73 -8.73 1.59
CA ILE A 103 -1.34 -9.61 0.48
C ILE A 103 0.03 -10.21 0.80
N THR A 104 0.14 -11.53 0.76
CA THR A 104 1.38 -12.24 1.06
C THR A 104 2.26 -12.35 -0.18
N LYS A 105 3.54 -12.04 -0.05
CA LYS A 105 4.54 -12.27 -1.08
C LYS A 105 5.05 -13.73 -1.02
N PRO A 106 5.34 -14.38 -2.14
CA PRO A 106 5.14 -13.89 -3.51
C PRO A 106 3.65 -13.87 -3.87
N PHE A 107 3.24 -12.88 -4.65
CA PHE A 107 1.87 -12.79 -5.11
C PHE A 107 1.81 -12.74 -6.64
N ARG A 108 0.62 -12.99 -7.19
CA ARG A 108 0.35 -12.81 -8.60
C ARG A 108 -0.25 -11.42 -8.81
N ILE A 109 0.00 -10.83 -9.97
CA ILE A 109 -0.60 -9.53 -10.30
C ILE A 109 -2.13 -9.59 -10.19
N ALA A 110 -2.74 -10.72 -10.57
CA ALA A 110 -4.19 -10.92 -10.45
C ALA A 110 -4.69 -10.72 -9.01
N GLN A 111 -3.90 -11.11 -8.00
CA GLN A 111 -4.26 -10.93 -6.60
C GLN A 111 -4.24 -9.45 -6.21
N VAL A 112 -3.26 -8.71 -6.71
CA VAL A 112 -3.17 -7.26 -6.47
C VAL A 112 -4.34 -6.55 -7.13
N MET A 113 -4.64 -6.91 -8.39
CA MET A 113 -5.74 -6.30 -9.13
C MET A 113 -7.09 -6.58 -8.47
N ALA A 114 -7.30 -7.81 -7.96
CA ALA A 114 -8.53 -8.17 -7.25
C ALA A 114 -8.69 -7.34 -5.97
N ALA A 115 -7.61 -7.14 -5.21
CA ALA A 115 -7.63 -6.32 -4.01
C ALA A 115 -7.94 -4.86 -4.34
N VAL A 116 -7.33 -4.33 -5.38
CA VAL A 116 -7.58 -2.95 -5.83
C VAL A 116 -9.06 -2.76 -6.19
N GLU A 117 -9.62 -3.68 -6.96
CA GLU A 117 -11.03 -3.63 -7.35
C GLU A 117 -11.95 -3.69 -6.13
N GLU A 118 -11.63 -4.54 -5.16
CA GLU A 118 -12.41 -4.67 -3.93
C GLU A 118 -12.53 -3.34 -3.19
N TYR A 119 -11.45 -2.57 -3.11
CA TYR A 119 -11.44 -1.31 -2.36
C TYR A 119 -11.92 -0.11 -3.18
N LEU A 120 -11.78 -0.14 -4.51
CA LEU A 120 -12.08 1.02 -5.35
C LEU A 120 -13.40 0.96 -6.11
N LEU A 121 -14.00 -0.23 -6.25
CA LEU A 121 -15.27 -0.38 -6.97
C LEU A 121 -16.49 -0.49 -6.06
N LEU A 122 -16.27 -0.37 -4.76
CA LEU A 122 -17.37 -0.41 -3.79
C LEU A 122 -18.09 0.93 -3.66
#